data_9cf26f3814f584e7dbd57776b18669f4
#
_entry.id   9cf26f3814f584e7dbd57776b18669f4
#
_cell.length_a   1.000
_cell.length_b   1.000
_cell.length_c   1.000
_cell.angle_alpha   90.00
_cell.angle_beta   90.00
_cell.angle_gamma   90.00
#
_symmetry.space_group_name_H-M   'P 1'
#
loop_
_entity.id
_entity.type
_entity.pdbx_description
1 polymer ?
#
loop_
_entity_poly.entity_id
_entity_poly.type
_entity_poly.pdbx_seq_one_letter_code
_entity_poly.pdbx_strand_id
1 'polypeptide(L)'
;MFAIVVGMTYTLPDLPYDYAALEPAITGEILELHHAKHHAAYVKGANDTLEKLEEARAKDQFGGLVGLEKTLAFNVSGHVLHTIFWDNLSPDGGDRPDGELGTAIDEHFGSFEEFRKQLTTATTTVQGSGWGVLGWEPLGRRLVVQQVYDHHGNVGIGSAPLLVFDAWEHAYYLQYRNVRPDYVEKLWDLVNWDDVAARFARAKSA
;
A
#
# COMPACT_ATOMS: atom_id res chain seq x y z
N MET A 1 4.08 -11.91 38.58
CA MET A 1 2.97 -11.88 37.63
C MET A 1 2.92 -10.46 37.04
N PHE A 2 3.64 -10.21 35.96
CA PHE A 2 3.61 -8.91 35.32
C PHE A 2 2.38 -8.90 34.40
N ALA A 3 1.40 -8.05 34.71
CA ALA A 3 0.33 -7.74 33.79
C ALA A 3 0.95 -6.96 32.60
N ILE A 4 1.13 -7.63 31.48
CA ILE A 4 1.48 -6.95 30.24
C ILE A 4 0.23 -6.19 29.82
N VAL A 5 0.29 -4.87 29.89
CA VAL A 5 -0.72 -4.01 29.27
C VAL A 5 -0.47 -4.10 27.77
N VAL A 6 -1.18 -4.99 27.08
CA VAL A 6 -1.19 -5.05 25.62
C VAL A 6 -2.00 -3.85 25.14
N GLY A 7 -1.33 -2.73 24.94
CA GLY A 7 -1.89 -1.65 24.15
C GLY A 7 -1.96 -2.09 22.68
N MET A 8 -2.99 -1.66 21.93
CA MET A 8 -3.06 -1.91 20.50
C MET A 8 -1.78 -1.38 19.83
N THR A 9 -1.05 -2.25 19.13
CA THR A 9 0.19 -1.90 18.44
C THR A 9 -0.10 -1.10 17.16
N TYR A 10 -1.17 -1.48 16.45
CA TYR A 10 -1.60 -0.81 15.22
C TYR A 10 -2.91 -0.06 15.44
N THR A 11 -3.01 1.13 14.85
CA THR A 11 -4.22 1.96 14.87
C THR A 11 -4.60 2.35 13.45
N LEU A 12 -5.90 2.44 13.18
CA LEU A 12 -6.38 2.95 11.90
C LEU A 12 -6.06 4.47 11.83
N PRO A 13 -5.27 4.93 10.85
CA PRO A 13 -5.03 6.36 10.71
C PRO A 13 -6.27 7.05 10.18
N ASP A 14 -6.46 8.32 10.53
CA ASP A 14 -7.45 9.17 9.86
C ASP A 14 -7.02 9.42 8.41
N LEU A 15 -7.99 9.65 7.51
CA LEU A 15 -7.70 10.10 6.16
C LEU A 15 -7.26 11.58 6.18
N PRO A 16 -6.32 11.99 5.30
CA PRO A 16 -5.93 13.41 5.19
C PRO A 16 -6.97 14.27 4.45
N TYR A 17 -8.10 13.70 4.01
CA TYR A 17 -9.17 14.34 3.24
C TYR A 17 -10.52 13.66 3.53
N ASP A 18 -11.61 14.34 3.18
CA ASP A 18 -12.99 13.79 3.28
C ASP A 18 -13.22 12.65 2.28
N TYR A 19 -14.14 11.72 2.59
CA TYR A 19 -14.44 10.59 1.71
C TYR A 19 -14.83 11.00 0.28
N ALA A 20 -15.49 12.13 0.08
CA ALA A 20 -15.88 12.62 -1.24
C ALA A 20 -14.79 13.44 -1.96
N ALA A 21 -13.63 13.69 -1.33
CA ALA A 21 -12.61 14.61 -1.86
C ALA A 21 -11.94 14.12 -3.15
N LEU A 22 -11.93 12.81 -3.39
CA LEU A 22 -11.30 12.21 -4.58
C LEU A 22 -12.29 12.00 -5.73
N GLU A 23 -13.53 12.48 -5.61
CA GLU A 23 -14.50 12.41 -6.72
C GLU A 23 -14.10 13.36 -7.87
N PRO A 24 -14.36 12.98 -9.11
CA PRO A 24 -15.10 11.79 -9.56
C PRO A 24 -14.22 10.54 -9.76
N ALA A 25 -12.93 10.60 -9.46
CA ALA A 25 -12.01 9.48 -9.70
C ALA A 25 -12.28 8.27 -8.80
N ILE A 26 -12.58 8.50 -7.52
CA ILE A 26 -13.02 7.48 -6.56
C ILE A 26 -14.24 8.03 -5.82
N THR A 27 -15.36 7.30 -5.84
CA THR A 27 -16.58 7.75 -5.12
C THR A 27 -16.39 7.68 -3.62
N GLY A 28 -17.08 8.60 -2.90
CA GLY A 28 -17.06 8.62 -1.43
C GLY A 28 -17.51 7.29 -0.80
N GLU A 29 -18.47 6.59 -1.43
CA GLU A 29 -18.92 5.25 -0.98
C GLU A 29 -17.77 4.24 -1.00
N ILE A 30 -17.00 4.19 -2.09
CA ILE A 30 -15.84 3.30 -2.18
C ILE A 30 -14.81 3.66 -1.10
N LEU A 31 -14.51 4.94 -0.96
CA LEU A 31 -13.48 5.40 -0.02
C LEU A 31 -13.86 5.10 1.44
N GLU A 32 -15.13 5.30 1.82
CA GLU A 32 -15.64 4.95 3.15
C GLU A 32 -15.55 3.44 3.42
N LEU A 33 -16.01 2.60 2.49
CA LEU A 33 -15.92 1.15 2.63
C LEU A 33 -14.46 0.68 2.70
N HIS A 34 -13.61 1.24 1.86
CA HIS A 34 -12.22 0.88 1.74
C HIS A 34 -11.44 1.23 3.02
N HIS A 35 -11.65 2.43 3.58
CA HIS A 35 -11.02 2.86 4.83
C HIS A 35 -11.68 2.24 6.07
N ALA A 36 -12.99 2.50 6.27
CA ALA A 36 -13.67 2.18 7.53
C ALA A 36 -14.00 0.67 7.69
N LYS A 37 -13.91 -0.14 6.62
CA LYS A 37 -14.17 -1.59 6.67
C LYS A 37 -12.91 -2.39 6.32
N HIS A 38 -12.37 -2.24 5.12
CA HIS A 38 -11.23 -3.06 4.68
C HIS A 38 -9.96 -2.73 5.47
N HIS A 39 -9.53 -1.47 5.50
CA HIS A 39 -8.33 -1.08 6.25
C HIS A 39 -8.49 -1.33 7.76
N ALA A 40 -9.63 -0.98 8.35
CA ALA A 40 -9.92 -1.28 9.75
C ALA A 40 -9.84 -2.77 10.08
N ALA A 41 -10.26 -3.66 9.14
CA ALA A 41 -10.16 -5.10 9.34
C ALA A 41 -8.71 -5.59 9.35
N TYR A 42 -7.82 -5.02 8.52
CA TYR A 42 -6.39 -5.35 8.55
C TYR A 42 -5.73 -4.90 9.85
N VAL A 43 -6.03 -3.70 10.33
CA VAL A 43 -5.56 -3.21 11.64
C VAL A 43 -5.98 -4.16 12.76
N LYS A 44 -7.28 -4.51 12.81
CA LYS A 44 -7.80 -5.45 13.80
C LYS A 44 -7.14 -6.83 13.67
N GLY A 45 -7.03 -7.36 12.46
CA GLY A 45 -6.43 -8.67 12.20
C GLY A 45 -4.95 -8.74 12.61
N ALA A 46 -4.19 -7.67 12.41
CA ALA A 46 -2.80 -7.57 12.87
C ALA A 46 -2.70 -7.62 14.40
N ASN A 47 -3.50 -6.81 15.11
CA ASN A 47 -3.52 -6.78 16.56
C ASN A 47 -3.98 -8.11 17.15
N ASP A 48 -5.10 -8.68 16.69
CA ASP A 48 -5.61 -9.98 17.12
C ASP A 48 -4.56 -11.11 16.93
N THR A 49 -3.77 -11.02 15.86
CA THR A 49 -2.75 -12.04 15.58
C THR A 49 -1.54 -11.90 16.49
N LEU A 50 -1.13 -10.66 16.81
CA LEU A 50 -0.07 -10.41 17.79
C LEU A 50 -0.45 -10.95 19.18
N GLU A 51 -1.69 -10.75 19.63
CA GLU A 51 -2.20 -11.29 20.88
C GLU A 51 -2.14 -12.83 20.91
N LYS A 52 -2.58 -13.48 19.82
CA LYS A 52 -2.50 -14.96 19.69
C LYS A 52 -1.07 -15.47 19.67
N LEU A 53 -0.14 -14.76 19.05
CA LEU A 53 1.29 -15.11 19.09
C LEU A 53 1.88 -14.97 20.50
N GLU A 54 1.49 -13.94 21.24
CA GLU A 54 1.88 -13.76 22.64
C GLU A 54 1.33 -14.90 23.51
N GLU A 55 0.06 -15.24 23.34
CA GLU A 55 -0.57 -16.36 24.04
C GLU A 55 0.11 -17.70 23.72
N ALA A 56 0.45 -17.95 22.45
CA ALA A 56 1.17 -19.16 22.03
C ALA A 56 2.54 -19.26 22.70
N ARG A 57 3.30 -18.14 22.81
CA ARG A 57 4.57 -18.08 23.54
C ARG A 57 4.37 -18.33 25.04
N ALA A 58 3.39 -17.70 25.65
CA ALA A 58 3.12 -17.84 27.09
C ALA A 58 2.74 -19.28 27.49
N LYS A 59 2.11 -20.02 26.59
CA LYS A 59 1.65 -21.40 26.80
C LYS A 59 2.59 -22.47 26.23
N ASP A 60 3.70 -22.09 25.61
CA ASP A 60 4.59 -23.00 24.85
C ASP A 60 3.84 -23.84 23.79
N GLN A 61 2.90 -23.20 23.08
CA GLN A 61 1.99 -23.85 22.12
C GLN A 61 2.20 -23.31 20.68
N PHE A 62 3.19 -23.85 19.98
CA PHE A 62 3.55 -23.39 18.62
C PHE A 62 2.93 -24.20 17.47
N GLY A 63 2.01 -25.11 17.73
CA GLY A 63 1.38 -25.94 16.69
C GLY A 63 0.63 -25.15 15.62
N GLY A 64 0.10 -23.96 15.95
CA GLY A 64 -0.57 -23.04 15.03
C GLY A 64 0.31 -21.96 14.39
N LEU A 65 1.63 -21.94 14.68
CA LEU A 65 2.53 -20.84 14.34
C LEU A 65 2.52 -20.48 12.85
N VAL A 66 2.57 -21.45 11.96
CA VAL A 66 2.58 -21.22 10.50
C VAL A 66 1.37 -20.41 10.04
N GLY A 67 0.17 -20.72 10.58
CA GLY A 67 -1.04 -19.98 10.27
C GLY A 67 -1.02 -18.56 10.84
N LEU A 68 -0.53 -18.40 12.07
CA LEU A 68 -0.44 -17.09 12.71
C LEU A 68 0.56 -16.18 11.99
N GLU A 69 1.74 -16.68 11.62
CA GLU A 69 2.75 -15.91 10.89
C GLU A 69 2.24 -15.47 9.50
N LYS A 70 1.54 -16.35 8.77
CA LYS A 70 0.89 -15.97 7.49
C LYS A 70 -0.17 -14.89 7.68
N THR A 71 -1.01 -15.04 8.70
CA THR A 71 -2.07 -14.09 9.00
C THR A 71 -1.50 -12.74 9.43
N LEU A 72 -0.42 -12.74 10.21
CA LEU A 72 0.27 -11.51 10.59
C LEU A 72 0.85 -10.79 9.38
N ALA A 73 1.60 -11.50 8.53
CA ALA A 73 2.20 -10.93 7.32
C ALA A 73 1.14 -10.31 6.41
N PHE A 74 0.01 -11.00 6.21
CA PHE A 74 -1.11 -10.50 5.40
C PHE A 74 -1.70 -9.21 5.98
N ASN A 75 -2.05 -9.20 7.27
CA ASN A 75 -2.72 -8.05 7.88
C ASN A 75 -1.79 -6.85 8.08
N VAL A 76 -0.54 -7.08 8.51
CA VAL A 76 0.45 -5.98 8.64
C VAL A 76 0.73 -5.35 7.28
N SER A 77 0.95 -6.16 6.25
CA SER A 77 1.19 -5.63 4.89
C SER A 77 -0.05 -4.90 4.35
N GLY A 78 -1.26 -5.43 4.59
CA GLY A 78 -2.50 -4.74 4.25
C GLY A 78 -2.62 -3.39 4.93
N HIS A 79 -2.36 -3.32 6.24
CA HIS A 79 -2.35 -2.06 6.97
C HIS A 79 -1.31 -1.07 6.42
N VAL A 80 -0.06 -1.51 6.21
CA VAL A 80 1.02 -0.65 5.69
C VAL A 80 0.69 -0.10 4.30
N LEU A 81 0.26 -0.96 3.37
CA LEU A 81 -0.05 -0.53 2.00
C LEU A 81 -1.24 0.43 1.95
N HIS A 82 -2.29 0.20 2.74
CA HIS A 82 -3.42 1.12 2.79
C HIS A 82 -3.04 2.47 3.44
N THR A 83 -2.21 2.47 4.49
CA THR A 83 -1.70 3.72 5.07
C THR A 83 -0.95 4.54 4.03
N ILE A 84 -0.08 3.91 3.24
CA ILE A 84 0.65 4.58 2.17
C ILE A 84 -0.32 5.05 1.07
N PHE A 85 -1.30 4.24 0.70
CA PHE A 85 -2.26 4.55 -0.35
C PHE A 85 -3.05 5.84 -0.06
N TRP A 86 -3.47 6.04 1.20
CA TRP A 86 -4.17 7.28 1.57
C TRP A 86 -3.30 8.51 1.43
N ASP A 87 -2.05 8.47 1.89
CA ASP A 87 -1.11 9.59 1.80
C ASP A 87 -0.65 9.84 0.35
N ASN A 88 -0.58 8.78 -0.46
CA ASN A 88 -0.21 8.85 -1.88
C ASN A 88 -1.27 9.50 -2.78
N LEU A 89 -2.49 9.74 -2.27
CA LEU A 89 -3.58 10.36 -3.03
C LEU A 89 -3.90 11.75 -2.49
N SER A 90 -4.26 12.64 -3.41
CA SER A 90 -4.68 14.02 -3.10
C SER A 90 -5.69 14.51 -4.13
N PRO A 91 -6.72 15.30 -3.74
CA PRO A 91 -7.59 15.97 -4.69
C PRO A 91 -6.84 16.99 -5.58
N ASP A 92 -5.69 17.49 -5.10
CA ASP A 92 -4.80 18.41 -5.81
C ASP A 92 -3.58 17.67 -6.42
N GLY A 93 -3.68 16.35 -6.59
CA GLY A 93 -2.62 15.52 -7.12
C GLY A 93 -2.49 15.56 -8.65
N GLY A 94 -1.71 14.63 -9.17
CA GLY A 94 -1.52 14.46 -10.61
C GLY A 94 -0.17 14.97 -11.12
N ASP A 95 -0.10 15.29 -12.41
CA ASP A 95 1.11 15.67 -13.12
C ASP A 95 2.27 14.64 -13.00
N ARG A 96 3.47 15.12 -12.73
CA ARG A 96 4.68 14.30 -12.60
C ARG A 96 5.56 14.87 -11.47
N PRO A 97 6.41 14.02 -10.86
CA PRO A 97 7.33 14.50 -9.85
C PRO A 97 8.44 15.34 -10.48
N ASP A 98 8.91 16.32 -9.73
CA ASP A 98 10.09 17.11 -10.02
C ASP A 98 11.27 16.70 -9.09
N GLY A 99 12.30 17.53 -9.07
CA GLY A 99 13.45 17.42 -8.16
C GLY A 99 14.16 16.07 -8.23
N GLU A 100 14.57 15.57 -7.08
CA GLU A 100 15.39 14.36 -6.96
C GLU A 100 14.64 13.10 -7.36
N LEU A 101 13.35 13.00 -7.04
CA LEU A 101 12.53 11.86 -7.43
C LEU A 101 12.33 11.81 -8.94
N GLY A 102 11.99 12.95 -9.58
CA GLY A 102 11.85 13.02 -11.02
C GLY A 102 13.12 12.60 -11.75
N THR A 103 14.28 13.10 -11.30
CA THR A 103 15.60 12.73 -11.83
C THR A 103 15.86 11.22 -11.68
N ALA A 104 15.58 10.64 -10.51
CA ALA A 104 15.79 9.21 -10.28
C ALA A 104 14.83 8.32 -11.14
N ILE A 105 13.61 8.77 -11.39
CA ILE A 105 12.68 8.10 -12.30
C ILE A 105 13.25 8.09 -13.72
N ASP A 106 13.68 9.24 -14.24
CA ASP A 106 14.26 9.33 -15.57
C ASP A 106 15.54 8.49 -15.70
N GLU A 107 16.40 8.49 -14.66
CA GLU A 107 17.61 7.67 -14.62
C GLU A 107 17.33 6.17 -14.64
N HIS A 108 16.36 5.71 -13.82
CA HIS A 108 16.17 4.28 -13.62
C HIS A 108 15.20 3.64 -14.63
N PHE A 109 14.30 4.42 -15.23
CA PHE A 109 13.28 3.94 -16.18
C PHE A 109 13.44 4.51 -17.60
N GLY A 110 14.34 5.48 -17.80
CA GLY A 110 14.55 6.14 -19.08
C GLY A 110 13.70 7.40 -19.28
N SER A 111 12.48 7.42 -18.76
CA SER A 111 11.60 8.60 -18.71
C SER A 111 10.44 8.35 -17.74
N PHE A 112 9.75 9.44 -17.35
CA PHE A 112 8.52 9.33 -16.58
C PHE A 112 7.43 8.55 -17.34
N GLU A 113 7.32 8.71 -18.64
CA GLU A 113 6.34 8.02 -19.47
C GLU A 113 6.57 6.51 -19.49
N GLU A 114 7.82 6.06 -19.56
CA GLU A 114 8.14 4.62 -19.49
C GLU A 114 7.90 4.04 -18.09
N PHE A 115 8.23 4.79 -17.03
CA PHE A 115 7.85 4.44 -15.67
C PHE A 115 6.33 4.32 -15.50
N ARG A 116 5.57 5.33 -15.95
CA ARG A 116 4.10 5.32 -15.91
C ARG A 116 3.53 4.09 -16.60
N LYS A 117 3.98 3.78 -17.81
CA LYS A 117 3.57 2.57 -18.53
C LYS A 117 3.89 1.29 -17.73
N GLN A 118 5.07 1.19 -17.17
CA GLN A 118 5.50 0.02 -16.40
C GLN A 118 4.64 -0.17 -15.16
N LEU A 119 4.41 0.88 -14.35
CA LEU A 119 3.59 0.79 -13.14
C LEU A 119 2.12 0.55 -13.47
N THR A 120 1.56 1.23 -14.49
CA THR A 120 0.20 0.99 -14.98
C THR A 120 0.03 -0.48 -15.41
N THR A 121 0.98 -1.00 -16.20
CA THR A 121 0.94 -2.41 -16.64
C THR A 121 1.04 -3.37 -15.45
N ALA A 122 1.97 -3.14 -14.53
CA ALA A 122 2.10 -3.94 -13.32
C ALA A 122 0.80 -3.98 -12.50
N THR A 123 0.11 -2.83 -12.36
CA THR A 123 -1.14 -2.73 -11.61
C THR A 123 -2.31 -3.41 -12.33
N THR A 124 -2.48 -3.13 -13.63
CA THR A 124 -3.64 -3.62 -14.39
C THR A 124 -3.59 -5.12 -14.66
N THR A 125 -2.40 -5.71 -14.74
CA THR A 125 -2.19 -7.13 -15.05
C THR A 125 -2.04 -8.03 -13.82
N VAL A 126 -2.21 -7.51 -12.60
CA VAL A 126 -2.24 -8.34 -11.38
C VAL A 126 -3.30 -9.44 -11.56
N GLN A 127 -2.87 -10.69 -11.39
CA GLN A 127 -3.77 -11.84 -11.42
C GLN A 127 -4.38 -12.04 -10.03
N GLY A 128 -5.69 -11.91 -9.93
CA GLY A 128 -6.37 -11.89 -8.64
C GLY A 128 -6.21 -10.54 -7.93
N SER A 129 -5.94 -10.57 -6.63
CA SER A 129 -5.78 -9.40 -5.79
C SER A 129 -4.32 -8.99 -5.66
N GLY A 130 -4.05 -7.70 -5.59
CA GLY A 130 -2.69 -7.21 -5.39
C GLY A 130 -2.51 -5.72 -5.66
N TRP A 131 -1.27 -5.30 -5.87
CA TRP A 131 -0.86 -3.90 -5.96
C TRP A 131 0.20 -3.71 -7.04
N GLY A 132 0.18 -2.55 -7.69
CA GLY A 132 1.35 -2.01 -8.38
C GLY A 132 2.12 -1.11 -7.42
N VAL A 133 3.42 -1.32 -7.29
CA VAL A 133 4.25 -0.63 -6.30
C VAL A 133 5.51 -0.07 -6.94
N LEU A 134 5.76 1.23 -6.76
CA LEU A 134 7.09 1.80 -6.91
C LEU A 134 7.80 1.69 -5.56
N GLY A 135 8.95 1.05 -5.52
CA GLY A 135 9.76 0.89 -4.31
C GLY A 135 11.19 1.38 -4.49
N TRP A 136 11.84 1.72 -3.38
CA TRP A 136 13.27 1.93 -3.31
C TRP A 136 13.96 0.65 -2.83
N GLU A 137 14.90 0.13 -3.62
CA GLU A 137 15.72 -1.02 -3.25
C GLU A 137 17.10 -0.51 -2.78
N PRO A 138 17.42 -0.65 -1.47
CA PRO A 138 18.58 0.04 -0.89
C PRO A 138 19.93 -0.57 -1.24
N LEU A 139 20.03 -1.88 -1.54
CA LEU A 139 21.30 -2.52 -1.89
C LEU A 139 21.78 -2.10 -3.28
N GLY A 140 20.89 -2.13 -4.25
CA GLY A 140 21.16 -1.66 -5.60
C GLY A 140 21.04 -0.13 -5.74
N ARG A 141 20.55 0.55 -4.69
CA ARG A 141 20.29 2.00 -4.64
C ARG A 141 19.48 2.48 -5.84
N ARG A 142 18.34 1.84 -6.07
CA ARG A 142 17.53 2.13 -7.24
C ARG A 142 16.04 2.02 -6.99
N LEU A 143 15.26 2.70 -7.83
CA LEU A 143 13.83 2.54 -7.94
C LEU A 143 13.51 1.24 -8.68
N VAL A 144 12.49 0.52 -8.20
CA VAL A 144 11.99 -0.71 -8.82
C VAL A 144 10.47 -0.68 -8.85
N VAL A 145 9.88 -1.19 -9.92
CA VAL A 145 8.43 -1.46 -9.98
C VAL A 145 8.22 -2.92 -9.59
N GLN A 146 7.27 -3.15 -8.69
CA GLN A 146 6.88 -4.48 -8.23
C GLN A 146 5.40 -4.71 -8.44
N GLN A 147 5.03 -5.94 -8.75
CA GLN A 147 3.66 -6.43 -8.75
C GLN A 147 3.49 -7.28 -7.47
N VAL A 148 2.83 -6.72 -6.47
CA VAL A 148 2.64 -7.37 -5.16
C VAL A 148 1.33 -8.14 -5.18
N TYR A 149 1.37 -9.46 -4.90
CA TYR A 149 0.17 -10.29 -4.81
C TYR A 149 -0.41 -10.25 -3.40
N ASP A 150 -1.72 -10.25 -3.32
CA ASP A 150 -2.46 -9.98 -2.08
C ASP A 150 -1.93 -8.68 -1.44
N HIS A 151 -1.23 -8.76 -0.32
CA HIS A 151 -0.57 -7.62 0.31
C HIS A 151 0.93 -7.85 0.55
N HIS A 152 1.42 -9.07 0.40
CA HIS A 152 2.75 -9.48 0.87
C HIS A 152 3.48 -10.49 -0.03
N GLY A 153 2.83 -10.96 -1.08
CA GLY A 153 3.43 -11.89 -2.03
C GLY A 153 4.26 -11.18 -3.10
N ASN A 154 5.32 -11.82 -3.59
CA ASN A 154 6.18 -11.33 -4.68
C ASN A 154 6.88 -10.00 -4.39
N VAL A 155 7.20 -9.73 -3.12
CA VAL A 155 7.89 -8.53 -2.68
C VAL A 155 9.41 -8.75 -2.68
N GLY A 156 10.16 -7.82 -3.26
CA GLY A 156 11.61 -7.75 -3.07
C GLY A 156 11.93 -7.38 -1.62
N ILE A 157 12.48 -8.33 -0.85
CA ILE A 157 12.78 -8.11 0.57
C ILE A 157 13.73 -6.92 0.74
N GLY A 158 13.37 -6.02 1.65
CA GLY A 158 14.13 -4.79 1.92
C GLY A 158 13.72 -3.60 1.05
N SER A 159 12.90 -3.80 0.03
CA SER A 159 12.35 -2.70 -0.76
C SER A 159 11.33 -1.89 0.05
N ALA A 160 11.53 -0.57 0.11
CA ALA A 160 10.61 0.36 0.77
C ALA A 160 9.56 0.86 -0.24
N PRO A 161 8.25 0.66 -0.01
CA PRO A 161 7.21 1.16 -0.90
C PRO A 161 7.13 2.69 -0.83
N LEU A 162 7.05 3.35 -2.00
CA LEU A 162 7.00 4.79 -2.16
C LEU A 162 5.66 5.25 -2.72
N LEU A 163 5.23 4.66 -3.84
CA LEU A 163 3.92 4.86 -4.47
C LEU A 163 3.27 3.49 -4.64
N VAL A 164 2.01 3.38 -4.22
CA VAL A 164 1.25 2.13 -4.30
C VAL A 164 -0.10 2.36 -4.96
N PHE A 165 -0.48 1.49 -5.88
CA PHE A 165 -1.79 1.46 -6.54
C PHE A 165 -2.50 0.18 -6.17
N ASP A 166 -3.64 0.30 -5.52
CA ASP A 166 -4.47 -0.83 -5.13
C ASP A 166 -5.21 -1.42 -6.35
N ALA A 167 -4.96 -2.69 -6.64
CA ALA A 167 -5.62 -3.43 -7.72
C ALA A 167 -6.63 -4.47 -7.21
N TRP A 168 -6.93 -4.47 -5.91
CA TRP A 168 -8.01 -5.27 -5.33
C TRP A 168 -9.37 -4.76 -5.84
N GLU A 169 -10.30 -5.66 -6.08
CA GLU A 169 -11.64 -5.28 -6.58
C GLU A 169 -12.41 -4.37 -5.62
N HIS A 170 -12.14 -4.46 -4.31
CA HIS A 170 -12.75 -3.57 -3.33
C HIS A 170 -12.42 -2.09 -3.54
N ALA A 171 -11.30 -1.78 -4.19
CA ALA A 171 -10.86 -0.42 -4.46
C ALA A 171 -11.60 0.26 -5.63
N TYR A 172 -12.24 -0.52 -6.51
CA TYR A 172 -12.78 0.05 -7.75
C TYR A 172 -14.07 -0.59 -8.27
N TYR A 173 -14.44 -1.82 -7.89
CA TYR A 173 -15.45 -2.60 -8.58
C TYR A 173 -16.85 -1.95 -8.55
N LEU A 174 -17.22 -1.26 -7.49
CA LEU A 174 -18.52 -0.58 -7.39
C LEU A 174 -18.69 0.51 -8.47
N GLN A 175 -17.63 1.17 -8.87
CA GLN A 175 -17.65 2.26 -9.84
C GLN A 175 -17.22 1.81 -11.24
N TYR A 176 -16.12 1.07 -11.35
CA TYR A 176 -15.46 0.72 -12.62
C TYR A 176 -15.80 -0.71 -13.08
N ARG A 177 -16.49 -1.51 -12.27
CA ARG A 177 -16.83 -2.90 -12.57
C ARG A 177 -15.55 -3.70 -12.91
N ASN A 178 -15.57 -4.43 -14.02
CA ASN A 178 -14.44 -5.24 -14.47
C ASN A 178 -13.38 -4.44 -15.26
N VAL A 179 -13.53 -3.11 -15.38
CA VAL A 179 -12.62 -2.28 -16.19
C VAL A 179 -11.54 -1.64 -15.30
N ARG A 180 -10.68 -2.49 -14.73
CA ARG A 180 -9.54 -2.05 -13.89
C ARG A 180 -8.64 -1.01 -14.57
N PRO A 181 -8.35 -1.08 -15.88
CA PRO A 181 -7.51 -0.07 -16.53
C PRO A 181 -8.06 1.36 -16.40
N ASP A 182 -9.37 1.56 -16.48
CA ASP A 182 -9.97 2.89 -16.37
C ASP A 182 -9.79 3.48 -14.95
N TYR A 183 -9.90 2.63 -13.92
CA TYR A 183 -9.60 3.01 -12.55
C TYR A 183 -8.13 3.38 -12.36
N VAL A 184 -7.21 2.54 -12.84
CA VAL A 184 -5.77 2.78 -12.70
C VAL A 184 -5.35 4.06 -13.42
N GLU A 185 -5.95 4.36 -14.58
CA GLU A 185 -5.68 5.62 -15.29
C GLU A 185 -6.13 6.84 -14.46
N LYS A 186 -7.24 6.72 -13.71
CA LYS A 186 -7.72 7.78 -12.82
C LYS A 186 -6.88 7.97 -11.56
N LEU A 187 -6.17 6.95 -11.09
CA LEU A 187 -5.25 7.11 -9.97
C LEU A 187 -4.11 8.08 -10.28
N TRP A 188 -3.65 8.16 -11.53
CA TRP A 188 -2.58 9.08 -11.92
C TRP A 188 -2.98 10.55 -11.74
N ASP A 189 -4.26 10.88 -11.90
CA ASP A 189 -4.78 12.23 -11.69
C ASP A 189 -4.77 12.65 -10.19
N LEU A 190 -4.58 11.70 -9.29
CA LEU A 190 -4.65 11.88 -7.83
C LEU A 190 -3.29 11.75 -7.13
N VAL A 191 -2.21 11.37 -7.82
CA VAL A 191 -0.94 11.08 -7.14
C VAL A 191 -0.40 12.31 -6.42
N ASN A 192 -0.21 12.19 -5.12
CA ASN A 192 0.46 13.16 -4.25
C ASN A 192 1.99 12.98 -4.36
N TRP A 193 2.59 13.63 -5.35
CA TRP A 193 4.04 13.52 -5.61
C TRP A 193 4.89 14.06 -4.47
N ASP A 194 4.38 14.99 -3.66
CA ASP A 194 5.10 15.50 -2.48
C ASP A 194 5.28 14.40 -1.42
N ASP A 195 4.24 13.59 -1.16
CA ASP A 195 4.37 12.43 -0.25
C ASP A 195 5.32 11.38 -0.83
N VAL A 196 5.21 11.06 -2.12
CA VAL A 196 6.10 10.08 -2.78
C VAL A 196 7.56 10.54 -2.71
N ALA A 197 7.84 11.83 -2.97
CA ALA A 197 9.18 12.41 -2.88
C ALA A 197 9.72 12.39 -1.44
N ALA A 198 8.87 12.70 -0.45
CA ALA A 198 9.25 12.63 0.95
C ALA A 198 9.56 11.19 1.40
N ARG A 199 8.80 10.18 0.92
CA ARG A 199 9.09 8.75 1.15
C ARG A 199 10.40 8.34 0.50
N PHE A 200 10.66 8.78 -0.73
CA PHE A 200 11.92 8.51 -1.44
C PHE A 200 13.12 9.07 -0.67
N ALA A 201 13.06 10.32 -0.23
CA ALA A 201 14.13 10.95 0.53
C ALA A 201 14.44 10.19 1.84
N ARG A 202 13.39 9.77 2.58
CA ARG A 202 13.55 8.96 3.80
C ARG A 202 14.17 7.59 3.49
N ALA A 203 13.65 6.88 2.51
CA ALA A 203 14.12 5.53 2.16
C ALA A 203 15.57 5.52 1.66
N LYS A 204 15.98 6.57 0.94
CA LYS A 204 17.35 6.73 0.42
C LYS A 204 18.37 7.03 1.51
N SER A 205 17.93 7.63 2.64
CA SER A 205 18.79 8.02 3.76
C SER A 205 18.89 6.94 4.85
N ALA A 206 18.05 5.91 4.82
CA ALA A 206 18.05 4.79 5.76
C ALA A 206 19.06 3.72 5.38
#